data_8bc64a403d25ba5ec270890123eb19ec
#
_entry.id   8bc64a403d25ba5ec270890123eb19ec
#
_cell.length_a   1.000
_cell.length_b   1.000
_cell.length_c   1.000
_cell.angle_alpha   90.00
_cell.angle_beta   90.00
_cell.angle_gamma   90.00
#
_symmetry.space_group_name_H-M   'P 1'
#
loop_
_entity.id
_entity.type
_entity.pdbx_description
1 polymer ?
#
loop_
_entity_poly.entity_id
_entity_poly.type
_entity_poly.pdbx_seq_one_letter_code
_entity_poly.pdbx_strand_id
1 'polypeptide(L)'
;MKFDKRISPIRKGLASSDYDGLIKNCKFVKGSIYTVHTTYSPLYSEKKQKNLTSQLLFGEYFKVFDIDDGVAWGQSVRDNYVGYTSIQNLKRRKKI
;
A
#
# COMPACT_ATOMS: atom_id res chain seq x y z
N MET A 1 -0.03 19.80 10.50
CA MET A 1 -0.12 19.49 9.04
C MET A 1 -1.03 18.28 8.83
N LYS A 2 -2.00 18.42 7.96
CA LYS A 2 -2.88 17.29 7.62
C LYS A 2 -2.42 16.64 6.33
N PHE A 3 -2.40 15.32 6.34
CA PHE A 3 -2.11 14.51 5.15
C PHE A 3 -3.38 13.86 4.66
N ASP A 4 -3.57 13.83 3.34
CA ASP A 4 -4.70 13.14 2.74
C ASP A 4 -4.43 11.63 2.80
N LYS A 5 -5.20 10.91 3.60
CA LYS A 5 -5.02 9.48 3.82
C LYS A 5 -5.21 8.62 2.57
N ARG A 6 -5.91 9.16 1.57
CA ARG A 6 -6.13 8.43 0.32
C ARG A 6 -4.85 8.31 -0.50
N ILE A 7 -3.93 9.26 -0.36
CA ILE A 7 -2.69 9.32 -1.12
C ILE A 7 -1.44 9.43 -0.25
N SER A 8 -1.58 9.33 1.06
CA SER A 8 -0.45 9.40 2.00
C SER A 8 -0.37 8.09 2.78
N PRO A 9 0.70 7.30 2.62
CA PRO A 9 0.82 6.02 3.31
C PRO A 9 1.20 6.23 4.78
N ILE A 10 0.21 6.69 5.54
CA ILE A 10 0.29 6.95 6.97
C ILE A 10 -0.92 6.31 7.63
N ARG A 11 -0.70 5.52 8.65
CA ARG A 11 -1.77 4.99 9.48
C ARG A 11 -1.30 4.96 10.94
N LYS A 12 -2.18 4.63 11.86
CA LYS A 12 -1.83 4.61 13.27
C LYS A 12 -0.63 3.69 13.53
N GLY A 13 0.47 4.27 13.97
CA GLY A 13 1.66 3.54 14.36
C GLY A 13 2.59 3.13 13.22
N LEU A 14 2.24 3.38 11.96
CA LEU A 14 3.05 2.96 10.83
C LEU A 14 2.94 3.95 9.68
N ALA A 15 4.06 4.29 9.08
CA ALA A 15 4.09 5.21 7.95
C ALA A 15 5.28 4.93 7.05
N SER A 16 5.20 5.42 5.80
CA SER A 16 6.34 5.39 4.89
C SER A 16 7.51 6.17 5.46
N SER A 17 8.72 5.70 5.20
CA SER A 17 9.94 6.38 5.61
C SER A 17 10.05 7.81 5.06
N ASP A 18 9.31 8.14 4.02
CA ASP A 18 9.27 9.49 3.47
C ASP A 18 8.74 10.52 4.48
N TYR A 19 8.02 10.06 5.50
CA TYR A 19 7.45 10.94 6.53
C TYR A 19 8.27 10.99 7.80
N ASP A 20 9.43 10.33 7.83
CA ASP A 20 10.33 10.39 8.98
C ASP A 20 10.80 11.84 9.19
N GLY A 21 10.66 12.31 10.41
CA GLY A 21 10.94 13.70 10.74
C GLY A 21 9.76 14.65 10.57
N LEU A 22 8.69 14.22 9.87
CA LEU A 22 7.49 15.03 9.66
C LEU A 22 6.38 14.68 10.64
N ILE A 23 6.32 13.42 11.06
CA ILE A 23 5.34 12.95 12.05
C ILE A 23 6.07 12.17 13.13
N LYS A 24 5.41 12.03 14.30
CA LYS A 24 5.99 11.36 15.46
C LYS A 24 5.15 10.14 15.85
N ASN A 25 5.72 9.30 16.71
CA ASN A 25 5.03 8.14 17.30
C ASN A 25 4.61 7.10 16.28
N CYS A 26 5.40 6.98 15.21
CA CYS A 26 5.19 5.99 14.16
C CYS A 26 6.45 5.17 13.94
N LYS A 27 6.25 3.93 13.54
CA LYS A 27 7.30 3.13 12.93
C LYS A 27 7.38 3.53 11.46
N PHE A 28 8.58 3.80 10.96
CA PHE A 28 8.78 4.19 9.57
C PHE A 28 9.35 3.03 8.78
N VAL A 29 8.75 2.73 7.64
CA VAL A 29 9.17 1.62 6.78
C VAL A 29 9.37 2.09 5.35
N LYS A 30 10.32 1.47 4.68
CA LYS A 30 10.72 1.86 3.34
C LYS A 30 9.76 1.36 2.27
N GLY A 31 9.10 0.27 2.53
CA GLY A 31 8.23 -0.35 1.55
C GLY A 31 8.99 -1.20 0.54
N SER A 32 8.29 -2.10 -0.12
CA SER A 32 8.85 -2.99 -1.14
C SER A 32 7.93 -3.01 -2.34
N ILE A 33 8.51 -3.05 -3.54
CA ILE A 33 7.73 -3.04 -4.77
C ILE A 33 7.26 -4.44 -5.10
N TYR A 34 5.95 -4.56 -5.32
CA TYR A 34 5.30 -5.76 -5.80
C TYR A 34 4.64 -5.46 -7.14
N THR A 35 4.39 -6.50 -7.91
CA THR A 35 3.71 -6.42 -9.20
C THR A 35 2.39 -7.16 -9.11
N VAL A 36 1.33 -6.60 -9.68
CA VAL A 36 0.04 -7.27 -9.76
C VAL A 36 0.13 -8.35 -10.84
N HIS A 37 -0.14 -9.61 -10.47
CA HIS A 37 -0.06 -10.73 -11.41
C HIS A 37 -1.43 -11.34 -11.73
N THR A 38 -2.50 -10.74 -11.23
CA THR A 38 -3.87 -11.10 -11.58
C THR A 38 -4.42 -10.05 -12.55
N THR A 39 -5.58 -10.31 -13.17
CA THR A 39 -6.18 -9.36 -14.11
C THR A 39 -6.39 -8.00 -13.44
N TYR A 40 -6.86 -8.03 -12.19
CA TYR A 40 -6.97 -6.82 -11.37
C TYR A 40 -6.89 -7.21 -9.91
N SER A 41 -6.64 -6.23 -9.06
CA SER A 41 -6.63 -6.43 -7.60
C SER A 41 -7.33 -5.24 -6.96
N PRO A 42 -8.50 -5.44 -6.33
CA PRO A 42 -9.23 -4.34 -5.69
C PRO A 42 -8.43 -3.73 -4.55
N LEU A 43 -8.49 -2.41 -4.44
CA LEU A 43 -7.83 -1.65 -3.39
C LEU A 43 -8.89 -1.06 -2.46
N TYR A 44 -8.82 -1.40 -1.18
CA TYR A 44 -9.81 -1.01 -0.19
C TYR A 44 -9.20 -0.07 0.84
N SER A 45 -10.01 0.82 1.39
CA SER A 45 -9.55 1.72 2.46
C SER A 45 -9.42 1.01 3.80
N GLU A 46 -10.06 -0.14 3.96
CA GLU A 46 -10.04 -0.90 5.22
C GLU A 46 -9.53 -2.33 4.99
N LYS A 47 -8.81 -2.84 5.99
CA LYS A 47 -8.22 -4.18 5.95
C LYS A 47 -9.26 -5.28 5.69
N LYS A 48 -10.49 -5.10 6.16
CA LYS A 48 -11.57 -6.07 5.97
C LYS A 48 -12.20 -6.02 4.59
N GLN A 49 -11.52 -5.42 3.62
CA GLN A 49 -11.99 -5.32 2.23
C GLN A 49 -13.30 -4.56 2.12
N LYS A 50 -13.40 -3.47 2.88
CA LYS A 50 -14.52 -2.53 2.82
C LYS A 50 -14.07 -1.22 2.19
N ASN A 51 -15.03 -0.54 1.58
CA ASN A 51 -14.84 0.79 0.98
C ASN A 51 -13.78 0.76 -0.12
N LEU A 52 -14.18 0.21 -1.25
CA LEU A 52 -13.34 0.18 -2.45
C LEU A 52 -12.94 1.60 -2.85
N THR A 53 -11.63 1.85 -2.95
CA THR A 53 -11.10 3.16 -3.33
C THR A 53 -10.59 3.18 -4.75
N SER A 54 -10.06 2.06 -5.23
CA SER A 54 -9.47 1.96 -6.55
C SER A 54 -9.27 0.50 -6.90
N GLN A 55 -8.64 0.25 -8.02
CA GLN A 55 -8.19 -1.10 -8.35
C GLN A 55 -6.84 -1.02 -9.04
N LEU A 56 -6.06 -2.06 -8.83
CA LEU A 56 -4.77 -2.25 -9.47
C LEU A 56 -4.97 -3.19 -10.65
N LEU A 57 -4.29 -2.93 -11.75
CA LEU A 57 -4.40 -3.73 -12.96
C LEU A 57 -3.15 -4.58 -13.17
N PHE A 58 -3.29 -5.64 -13.96
CA PHE A 58 -2.19 -6.53 -14.29
C PHE A 58 -0.94 -5.74 -14.70
N GLY A 59 0.19 -6.10 -14.10
CA GLY A 59 1.48 -5.46 -14.42
C GLY A 59 1.77 -4.17 -13.68
N GLU A 60 0.78 -3.59 -13.00
CA GLU A 60 1.01 -2.37 -12.24
C GLU A 60 1.82 -2.65 -10.98
N TYR A 61 2.52 -1.62 -10.50
CA TYR A 61 3.34 -1.73 -9.30
C TYR A 61 2.60 -1.22 -8.08
N PHE A 62 2.80 -1.93 -6.97
CA PHE A 62 2.24 -1.57 -5.68
C PHE A 62 3.35 -1.60 -4.64
N LYS A 63 3.55 -0.47 -3.96
CA LYS A 63 4.58 -0.36 -2.93
C LYS A 63 3.98 -0.79 -1.60
N VAL A 64 4.42 -1.94 -1.10
CA VAL A 64 3.86 -2.56 0.10
C VAL A 64 4.64 -2.11 1.33
N PHE A 65 3.93 -1.62 2.34
CA PHE A 65 4.51 -1.18 3.61
C PHE A 65 4.26 -2.16 4.74
N ASP A 66 3.21 -2.98 4.64
CA ASP A 66 2.90 -3.94 5.67
C ASP A 66 2.10 -5.10 5.08
N ILE A 67 2.32 -6.29 5.61
CA ILE A 67 1.57 -7.49 5.24
C ILE A 67 1.11 -8.14 6.52
N ASP A 68 -0.20 -8.35 6.64
CA ASP A 68 -0.77 -8.98 7.82
C ASP A 68 -2.01 -9.77 7.41
N ASP A 69 -2.07 -11.03 7.83
CA ASP A 69 -3.22 -11.90 7.61
C ASP A 69 -3.62 -11.99 6.13
N GLY A 70 -2.62 -12.12 5.25
CA GLY A 70 -2.86 -12.25 3.81
C GLY A 70 -3.24 -10.96 3.10
N VAL A 71 -3.18 -9.83 3.80
CA VAL A 71 -3.55 -8.53 3.27
C VAL A 71 -2.34 -7.60 3.25
N ALA A 72 -2.11 -6.96 2.11
CA ALA A 72 -1.02 -6.00 1.94
C ALA A 72 -1.57 -4.57 2.04
N TRP A 73 -0.90 -3.75 2.85
CA TRP A 73 -1.18 -2.31 2.92
C TRP A 73 -0.08 -1.58 2.19
N GLY A 74 -0.45 -0.72 1.26
CA GLY A 74 0.54 -0.03 0.46
C GLY A 74 -0.03 1.08 -0.39
N GLN A 75 0.74 1.47 -1.39
CA GLN A 75 0.42 2.60 -2.26
C GLN A 75 0.64 2.23 -3.72
N SER A 76 -0.34 2.52 -4.55
CA SER A 76 -0.23 2.35 -6.00
C SER A 76 0.80 3.33 -6.56
N VAL A 77 1.75 2.82 -7.34
CA VAL A 77 2.77 3.68 -7.96
C VAL A 77 2.16 4.55 -9.05
N ARG A 78 1.13 4.06 -9.74
CA ARG A 78 0.51 4.78 -10.86
C ARG A 78 -0.24 6.03 -10.42
N ASP A 79 -1.11 5.92 -9.43
CA ASP A 79 -2.02 7.01 -9.04
C ASP A 79 -1.92 7.44 -7.59
N ASN A 80 -0.96 6.86 -6.85
CA ASN A 80 -0.66 7.18 -5.45
C ASN A 80 -1.77 6.84 -4.45
N TYR A 81 -2.83 6.14 -4.85
CA TYR A 81 -3.84 5.72 -3.90
C TYR A 81 -3.28 4.72 -2.90
N VAL A 82 -3.61 4.93 -1.64
CA VAL A 82 -3.21 4.08 -0.52
C VAL A 82 -4.37 3.17 -0.14
N GLY A 83 -4.07 1.93 0.17
CA GLY A 83 -5.12 1.02 0.63
C GLY A 83 -4.63 -0.40 0.85
N TYR A 84 -5.59 -1.28 1.02
CA TYR A 84 -5.38 -2.70 1.30
C TYR A 84 -5.80 -3.55 0.11
N THR A 85 -4.98 -4.53 -0.24
CA THR A 85 -5.30 -5.49 -1.28
C THR A 85 -4.81 -6.87 -0.88
N SER A 86 -5.33 -7.92 -1.52
CA SER A 86 -4.93 -9.29 -1.19
C SER A 86 -3.49 -9.55 -1.64
N ILE A 87 -2.66 -10.09 -0.74
CA ILE A 87 -1.28 -10.44 -1.06
C ILE A 87 -1.19 -11.52 -2.13
N GLN A 88 -2.22 -12.35 -2.27
CA GLN A 88 -2.25 -13.40 -3.29
C GLN A 88 -2.22 -12.83 -4.71
N ASN A 89 -2.69 -11.60 -4.89
CA ASN A 89 -2.73 -10.95 -6.20
C ASN A 89 -1.41 -10.27 -6.56
N LEU A 90 -0.45 -10.27 -5.64
CA LEU A 90 0.81 -9.56 -5.77
C LEU A 90 1.98 -10.54 -5.84
N LYS A 91 2.98 -10.16 -6.61
CA LYS A 91 4.24 -10.91 -6.70
C LYS A 91 5.38 -9.93 -6.41
N ARG A 92 6.24 -10.29 -5.46
CA ARG A 92 7.36 -9.44 -5.12
C ARG A 92 8.30 -9.28 -6.30
N ARG A 93 8.66 -8.04 -6.61
CA ARG A 93 9.59 -7.76 -7.69
C ARG A 93 10.98 -8.25 -7.29
N LYS A 94 11.56 -9.11 -8.11
CA LYS A 94 12.91 -9.59 -7.88
C LYS A 94 13.92 -8.51 -8.29
N LYS A 95 14.91 -8.28 -7.44
CA LYS A 95 16.09 -7.53 -7.85
C LYS A 95 16.94 -8.42 -8.75
N ILE A 96 17.31 -7.88 -9.85
CA ILE A 96 18.24 -8.54 -10.75
C ILE A 96 19.62 -7.94 -10.53
#